data_286c946963dad2981e0fbf4a722d919c
#
_entry.id   286c946963dad2981e0fbf4a722d919c
#
_cell.length_a   1.000
_cell.length_b   1.000
_cell.length_c   1.000
_cell.angle_alpha   90.00
_cell.angle_beta   90.00
_cell.angle_gamma   90.00
#
_symmetry.space_group_name_H-M   'P 1'
#
loop_
_entity.id
_entity.type
_entity.pdbx_description
1 polymer ?
#
loop_
_entity_poly.entity_id
_entity_poly.type
_entity_poly.pdbx_seq_one_letter_code
_entity_poly.pdbx_strand_id
1 'polypeptide(L)'
;MFKKINDSFFINQKKKISKILRICFLFLLVSVLMIGDISPYRAYGQVQPIEEMELKLESISGAEKEIFQELFTLSQNIEETKRKSLLIDQELLNLNTGMEELRIKVEEFQLDYSRQLDVLKKLLVYYQKNGPASYLETLLDAKSLTVFLKGLNMVKDISRNTSELLSSIEEGKKQLEAEKVKLAEREKEVEEAAMQHQLALKKMLQLKEEQETILDALAEQRNEFEGELNYIQSMWDEIKLLFKDIILHFNNIIYSGDLTIDMLNLQIKFPKIRGRLYEKDLNEIMNKQTDIPEISFSFHEDYINVEVPEKRLSLKCHFIIEERKSVEAFVDEGSFYGAPLTEGSISELLKDGTLVINFSEVIGFITVESAETFEGYMEFVLVPTLN
;
A
#
# COMPACT_ATOMS: atom_id res chain seq x y z
N MET A 1 3.40 -82.75 19.52
CA MET A 1 3.31 -82.54 18.04
C MET A 1 2.88 -81.10 17.62
N PHE A 2 2.37 -80.31 18.53
CA PHE A 2 1.90 -78.95 18.26
C PHE A 2 2.90 -77.79 18.27
N LYS A 3 4.09 -77.99 18.85
CA LYS A 3 5.13 -76.95 18.97
C LYS A 3 5.96 -76.74 17.69
N LYS A 4 6.09 -77.76 16.82
CA LYS A 4 6.80 -77.65 15.54
C LYS A 4 6.06 -76.99 14.39
N ILE A 5 4.71 -76.92 14.46
CA ILE A 5 3.92 -76.31 13.43
C ILE A 5 3.90 -74.76 13.59
N ASN A 6 3.99 -74.30 14.83
CA ASN A 6 3.90 -72.85 15.12
C ASN A 6 5.21 -72.13 14.73
N ASP A 7 6.38 -72.76 14.93
CA ASP A 7 7.68 -72.19 14.57
C ASP A 7 7.88 -72.04 13.04
N SER A 8 7.34 -73.01 12.26
CA SER A 8 7.41 -72.94 10.79
C SER A 8 6.56 -71.85 10.21
N PHE A 9 5.42 -71.56 10.84
CA PHE A 9 4.52 -70.48 10.40
C PHE A 9 5.12 -69.09 10.69
N PHE A 10 5.73 -68.88 11.85
CA PHE A 10 6.38 -67.63 12.21
C PHE A 10 7.67 -67.36 11.38
N ILE A 11 8.44 -68.38 11.03
CA ILE A 11 9.62 -68.24 10.19
C ILE A 11 9.21 -67.86 8.74
N ASN A 12 8.14 -68.41 8.23
CA ASN A 12 7.64 -68.09 6.89
C ASN A 12 7.02 -66.67 6.81
N GLN A 13 6.37 -66.22 7.86
CA GLN A 13 5.88 -64.85 7.99
C GLN A 13 7.04 -63.85 8.05
N LYS A 14 8.09 -64.10 8.87
CA LYS A 14 9.28 -63.23 8.93
C LYS A 14 10.01 -63.13 7.59
N LYS A 15 10.12 -64.21 6.82
CA LYS A 15 10.71 -64.19 5.48
C LYS A 15 9.85 -63.41 4.46
N LYS A 16 8.54 -63.48 4.58
CA LYS A 16 7.65 -62.73 3.71
C LYS A 16 7.66 -61.25 4.00
N ILE A 17 7.68 -60.87 5.30
CA ILE A 17 7.82 -59.45 5.76
C ILE A 17 9.19 -58.88 5.36
N SER A 18 10.26 -59.66 5.50
CA SER A 18 11.61 -59.23 5.08
C SER A 18 11.72 -59.01 3.56
N LYS A 19 11.03 -59.82 2.75
CA LYS A 19 10.98 -59.61 1.29
C LYS A 19 10.17 -58.35 0.91
N ILE A 20 9.03 -58.14 1.57
CA ILE A 20 8.21 -56.93 1.33
C ILE A 20 8.97 -55.67 1.76
N LEU A 21 9.67 -55.72 2.91
CA LEU A 21 10.51 -54.63 3.39
C LEU A 21 11.67 -54.29 2.42
N ARG A 22 12.29 -55.31 1.85
CA ARG A 22 13.34 -55.11 0.83
C ARG A 22 12.82 -54.55 -0.48
N ILE A 23 11.62 -54.97 -0.90
CA ILE A 23 10.98 -54.41 -2.10
C ILE A 23 10.56 -52.97 -1.87
N CYS A 24 9.98 -52.62 -0.71
CA CYS A 24 9.64 -51.23 -0.35
C CYS A 24 10.92 -50.37 -0.24
N PHE A 25 12.01 -50.90 0.33
CA PHE A 25 13.30 -50.19 0.41
C PHE A 25 13.92 -49.95 -0.98
N LEU A 26 13.80 -50.93 -1.90
CA LEU A 26 14.23 -50.79 -3.29
C LEU A 26 13.40 -49.78 -4.06
N PHE A 27 12.08 -49.73 -3.84
CA PHE A 27 11.18 -48.71 -4.41
C PHE A 27 11.49 -47.35 -3.87
N LEU A 28 11.79 -47.20 -2.59
CA LEU A 28 12.17 -45.94 -1.95
C LEU A 28 13.56 -45.47 -2.47
N LEU A 29 14.47 -46.39 -2.72
CA LEU A 29 15.80 -46.05 -3.28
C LEU A 29 15.71 -45.66 -4.75
N VAL A 30 14.83 -46.29 -5.53
CA VAL A 30 14.54 -45.88 -6.94
C VAL A 30 13.80 -44.57 -7.00
N SER A 31 12.89 -44.27 -6.05
CA SER A 31 12.21 -42.96 -6.00
C SER A 31 13.16 -41.84 -5.62
N VAL A 32 14.16 -42.09 -4.76
CA VAL A 32 15.21 -41.09 -4.43
C VAL A 32 16.15 -40.86 -5.60
N LEU A 33 16.45 -41.88 -6.41
CA LEU A 33 17.25 -41.73 -7.63
C LEU A 33 16.52 -41.01 -8.76
N MET A 34 15.15 -41.08 -8.79
CA MET A 34 14.34 -40.33 -9.77
C MET A 34 14.14 -38.87 -9.35
N ILE A 35 14.37 -38.49 -8.07
CA ILE A 35 14.30 -37.11 -7.58
C ILE A 35 15.65 -36.39 -7.79
N GLY A 36 16.71 -37.11 -8.10
CA GLY A 36 18.07 -36.58 -8.27
C GLY A 36 18.30 -35.76 -9.54
N ASP A 37 17.41 -35.78 -10.53
CA ASP A 37 17.54 -35.04 -11.79
C ASP A 37 16.40 -34.02 -12.05
N ILE A 38 15.70 -33.60 -11.00
CA ILE A 38 14.98 -32.32 -11.10
C ILE A 38 16.01 -31.23 -10.76
N SER A 39 16.99 -31.06 -11.62
CA SER A 39 17.60 -29.76 -11.84
C SER A 39 16.42 -28.84 -12.19
N PRO A 40 16.16 -27.75 -11.45
CA PRO A 40 15.34 -26.71 -12.00
C PRO A 40 16.07 -26.33 -13.30
N TYR A 41 15.51 -26.66 -14.43
CA TYR A 41 15.80 -25.92 -15.65
C TYR A 41 15.34 -24.50 -15.31
N ARG A 42 16.24 -23.74 -14.64
CA ARG A 42 16.29 -22.30 -14.90
C ARG A 42 16.52 -22.27 -16.41
N ALA A 43 15.50 -21.88 -17.13
CA ALA A 43 15.69 -21.29 -18.42
C ALA A 43 16.62 -20.09 -18.14
N TYR A 44 17.90 -20.31 -18.25
CA TYR A 44 18.86 -19.27 -18.58
C TYR A 44 18.45 -18.88 -20.00
N GLY A 45 17.50 -17.94 -20.13
CA GLY A 45 17.62 -16.99 -21.21
C GLY A 45 19.07 -16.57 -21.14
N GLN A 46 19.80 -16.63 -22.24
CA GLN A 46 21.17 -16.17 -22.30
C GLN A 46 21.19 -14.78 -21.67
N VAL A 47 21.67 -14.71 -20.41
CA VAL A 47 21.97 -13.44 -19.76
C VAL A 47 23.19 -12.95 -20.52
N GLN A 48 22.98 -12.12 -21.51
CA GLN A 48 24.08 -11.41 -22.13
C GLN A 48 24.86 -10.71 -21.02
N PRO A 49 26.19 -10.73 -21.03
CA PRO A 49 26.97 -10.02 -20.04
C PRO A 49 26.47 -8.58 -19.92
N ILE A 50 26.34 -8.08 -18.70
CA ILE A 50 25.84 -6.71 -18.41
C ILE A 50 26.57 -5.67 -19.25
N GLU A 51 27.90 -5.80 -19.36
CA GLU A 51 28.75 -4.95 -20.21
C GLU A 51 28.37 -4.94 -21.71
N GLU A 52 27.96 -6.10 -22.25
CA GLU A 52 27.54 -6.20 -23.65
C GLU A 52 26.20 -5.47 -23.88
N MET A 53 25.28 -5.55 -22.91
CA MET A 53 23.99 -4.87 -22.99
C MET A 53 24.14 -3.35 -22.83
N GLU A 54 25.01 -2.89 -21.95
CA GLU A 54 25.33 -1.46 -21.81
C GLU A 54 25.95 -0.87 -23.08
N LEU A 55 26.90 -1.58 -23.70
CA LEU A 55 27.52 -1.18 -24.97
C LEU A 55 26.50 -1.14 -26.10
N LYS A 56 25.54 -2.06 -26.14
CA LYS A 56 24.46 -2.06 -27.14
C LYS A 56 23.55 -0.86 -26.99
N LEU A 57 23.11 -0.56 -25.76
CA LEU A 57 22.27 0.62 -25.47
C LEU A 57 22.97 1.94 -25.85
N GLU A 58 24.31 1.98 -25.80
CA GLU A 58 25.09 3.14 -26.28
C GLU A 58 25.15 3.22 -27.81
N SER A 59 25.09 2.07 -28.49
CA SER A 59 25.24 1.98 -29.95
C SER A 59 23.92 2.07 -30.72
N ILE A 60 22.76 2.08 -30.02
CA ILE A 60 21.43 2.16 -30.62
C ILE A 60 21.31 3.40 -31.51
N SER A 61 20.87 3.23 -32.75
CA SER A 61 20.62 4.32 -33.72
C SER A 61 19.46 5.22 -33.26
N GLY A 62 19.38 6.45 -33.76
CA GLY A 62 18.35 7.41 -33.34
C GLY A 62 16.91 6.85 -33.43
N ALA A 63 16.58 6.12 -34.50
CA ALA A 63 15.25 5.51 -34.69
C ALA A 63 14.99 4.35 -33.72
N GLU A 64 15.98 3.49 -33.53
CA GLU A 64 15.88 2.39 -32.56
C GLU A 64 15.75 2.91 -31.12
N LYS A 65 16.43 4.03 -30.81
CA LYS A 65 16.33 4.68 -29.51
C LYS A 65 14.91 5.20 -29.24
N GLU A 66 14.25 5.78 -30.22
CA GLU A 66 12.86 6.23 -30.07
C GLU A 66 11.92 5.06 -29.78
N ILE A 67 12.05 3.94 -30.53
CA ILE A 67 11.27 2.72 -30.29
C ILE A 67 11.52 2.17 -28.89
N PHE A 68 12.78 2.11 -28.48
CA PHE A 68 13.16 1.64 -27.14
C PHE A 68 12.53 2.51 -26.03
N GLN A 69 12.59 3.83 -26.17
CA GLN A 69 11.98 4.76 -25.21
C GLN A 69 10.46 4.59 -25.14
N GLU A 70 9.80 4.37 -26.28
CA GLU A 70 8.36 4.10 -26.34
C GLU A 70 8.01 2.78 -25.64
N LEU A 71 8.74 1.69 -25.92
CA LEU A 71 8.56 0.40 -25.26
C LEU A 71 8.78 0.48 -23.75
N PHE A 72 9.81 1.20 -23.31
CA PHE A 72 10.08 1.39 -21.87
C PHE A 72 8.97 2.21 -21.20
N THR A 73 8.50 3.28 -21.83
CA THR A 73 7.38 4.09 -21.31
C THR A 73 6.08 3.27 -21.23
N LEU A 74 5.78 2.45 -22.25
CA LEU A 74 4.64 1.53 -22.21
C LEU A 74 4.77 0.52 -21.06
N SER A 75 5.95 -0.03 -20.87
CA SER A 75 6.23 -0.94 -19.76
C SER A 75 6.01 -0.29 -18.40
N GLN A 76 6.48 0.95 -18.20
CA GLN A 76 6.21 1.71 -16.97
C GLN A 76 4.70 1.90 -16.76
N ASN A 77 3.96 2.30 -17.78
CA ASN A 77 2.51 2.49 -17.72
C ASN A 77 1.76 1.18 -17.40
N ILE A 78 2.23 0.04 -17.93
CA ILE A 78 1.68 -1.28 -17.63
C ILE A 78 1.89 -1.61 -16.15
N GLU A 79 3.11 -1.44 -15.62
CA GLU A 79 3.40 -1.74 -14.22
C GLU A 79 2.67 -0.78 -13.27
N GLU A 80 2.56 0.50 -13.61
CA GLU A 80 1.76 1.47 -12.85
C GLU A 80 0.28 1.06 -12.81
N THR A 81 -0.29 0.73 -13.98
CA THR A 81 -1.71 0.31 -14.08
C THR A 81 -1.95 -0.99 -13.31
N LYS A 82 -1.01 -1.93 -13.36
CA LYS A 82 -1.04 -3.18 -12.61
C LYS A 82 -1.04 -2.93 -11.09
N ARG A 83 -0.17 -2.04 -10.60
CA ARG A 83 -0.16 -1.66 -9.18
C ARG A 83 -1.45 -1.00 -8.75
N LYS A 84 -1.97 -0.06 -9.55
CA LYS A 84 -3.28 0.56 -9.28
C LYS A 84 -4.39 -0.49 -9.21
N SER A 85 -4.39 -1.45 -10.14
CA SER A 85 -5.36 -2.55 -10.14
C SER A 85 -5.26 -3.40 -8.87
N LEU A 86 -4.05 -3.74 -8.41
CA LEU A 86 -3.85 -4.50 -7.17
C LEU A 86 -4.30 -3.75 -5.92
N LEU A 87 -4.07 -2.44 -5.85
CA LEU A 87 -4.54 -1.61 -4.74
C LEU A 87 -6.07 -1.54 -4.70
N ILE A 88 -6.71 -1.34 -5.86
CA ILE A 88 -8.18 -1.34 -5.95
C ILE A 88 -8.76 -2.72 -5.58
N ASP A 89 -8.09 -3.81 -5.96
CA ASP A 89 -8.51 -5.18 -5.60
C ASP A 89 -8.47 -5.41 -4.08
N GLN A 90 -7.42 -4.92 -3.41
CA GLN A 90 -7.32 -4.94 -1.95
C GLN A 90 -8.40 -4.06 -1.28
N GLU A 91 -8.66 -2.89 -1.84
CA GLU A 91 -9.72 -2.00 -1.38
C GLU A 91 -11.09 -2.66 -1.52
N LEU A 92 -11.38 -3.27 -2.67
CA LEU A 92 -12.61 -4.03 -2.90
C LEU A 92 -12.81 -5.16 -1.89
N LEU A 93 -11.74 -5.88 -1.54
CA LEU A 93 -11.81 -6.93 -0.53
C LEU A 93 -12.21 -6.36 0.84
N ASN A 94 -11.60 -5.24 1.25
CA ASN A 94 -11.91 -4.56 2.52
C ASN A 94 -13.33 -3.99 2.52
N LEU A 95 -13.74 -3.35 1.44
CA LEU A 95 -15.09 -2.79 1.28
C LEU A 95 -16.16 -3.89 1.35
N ASN A 96 -15.96 -5.01 0.63
CA ASN A 96 -16.87 -6.14 0.65
C ASN A 96 -16.98 -6.78 2.04
N THR A 97 -15.87 -6.91 2.77
CA THR A 97 -15.87 -7.41 4.15
C THR A 97 -16.68 -6.49 5.06
N GLY A 98 -16.43 -5.18 5.02
CA GLY A 98 -17.19 -4.20 5.80
C GLY A 98 -18.67 -4.13 5.40
N MET A 99 -19.00 -4.33 4.13
CA MET A 99 -20.38 -4.41 3.66
C MET A 99 -21.12 -5.62 4.25
N GLU A 100 -20.46 -6.78 4.31
CA GLU A 100 -21.06 -7.99 4.87
C GLU A 100 -21.29 -7.85 6.39
N GLU A 101 -20.35 -7.25 7.12
CA GLU A 101 -20.52 -6.93 8.54
C GLU A 101 -21.71 -5.98 8.78
N LEU A 102 -21.85 -4.95 7.94
CA LEU A 102 -22.99 -4.02 8.02
C LEU A 102 -24.31 -4.73 7.68
N ARG A 103 -24.32 -5.66 6.72
CA ARG A 103 -25.50 -6.44 6.35
C ARG A 103 -25.99 -7.30 7.52
N ILE A 104 -25.05 -8.02 8.17
CA ILE A 104 -25.36 -8.81 9.36
C ILE A 104 -25.94 -7.91 10.46
N LYS A 105 -25.33 -6.75 10.69
CA LYS A 105 -25.78 -5.78 11.70
C LYS A 105 -27.17 -5.25 11.40
N VAL A 106 -27.48 -4.94 10.15
CA VAL A 106 -28.84 -4.53 9.71
C VAL A 106 -29.85 -5.63 9.97
N GLU A 107 -29.50 -6.90 9.69
CA GLU A 107 -30.39 -8.05 9.95
C GLU A 107 -30.66 -8.21 11.47
N GLU A 108 -29.65 -8.09 12.30
CA GLU A 108 -29.80 -8.15 13.76
C GLU A 108 -30.71 -7.04 14.28
N PHE A 109 -30.48 -5.79 13.88
CA PHE A 109 -31.37 -4.69 14.26
C PHE A 109 -32.79 -4.84 13.75
N GLN A 110 -32.95 -5.36 12.54
CA GLN A 110 -34.28 -5.65 11.98
C GLN A 110 -35.03 -6.70 12.78
N LEU A 111 -34.34 -7.75 13.21
CA LEU A 111 -34.89 -8.82 14.03
C LEU A 111 -35.31 -8.31 15.41
N ASP A 112 -34.46 -7.53 16.06
CA ASP A 112 -34.75 -6.93 17.36
C ASP A 112 -35.93 -5.96 17.30
N TYR A 113 -35.95 -5.09 16.30
CA TYR A 113 -37.05 -4.18 16.05
C TYR A 113 -38.38 -4.93 15.85
N SER A 114 -38.36 -6.02 15.04
CA SER A 114 -39.54 -6.86 14.80
C SER A 114 -40.02 -7.52 16.08
N ARG A 115 -39.14 -8.03 16.94
CA ARG A 115 -39.48 -8.62 18.24
C ARG A 115 -40.15 -7.60 19.16
N GLN A 116 -39.59 -6.38 19.25
CA GLN A 116 -40.17 -5.29 20.06
C GLN A 116 -41.56 -4.91 19.59
N LEU A 117 -41.77 -4.83 18.26
CA LEU A 117 -43.09 -4.57 17.66
C LEU A 117 -44.10 -5.68 17.99
N ASP A 118 -43.66 -6.96 17.99
CA ASP A 118 -44.57 -8.10 18.35
C ASP A 118 -44.95 -8.04 19.83
N VAL A 119 -44.04 -7.66 20.73
CA VAL A 119 -44.36 -7.42 22.15
C VAL A 119 -45.36 -6.27 22.28
N LEU A 120 -45.14 -5.14 21.58
CA LEU A 120 -46.10 -4.02 21.58
C LEU A 120 -47.47 -4.42 21.07
N LYS A 121 -47.52 -5.19 19.98
CA LYS A 121 -48.77 -5.73 19.42
C LYS A 121 -49.54 -6.58 20.44
N LYS A 122 -48.87 -7.49 21.13
CA LYS A 122 -49.46 -8.31 22.19
C LYS A 122 -50.01 -7.48 23.32
N LEU A 123 -49.27 -6.46 23.71
CA LEU A 123 -49.70 -5.51 24.74
C LEU A 123 -50.95 -4.75 24.32
N LEU A 124 -50.98 -4.23 23.09
CA LEU A 124 -52.15 -3.50 22.54
C LEU A 124 -53.40 -4.38 22.45
N VAL A 125 -53.25 -5.65 21.99
CA VAL A 125 -54.35 -6.63 21.98
C VAL A 125 -54.89 -6.91 23.39
N TYR A 126 -54.00 -7.01 24.38
CA TYR A 126 -54.39 -7.17 25.78
C TYR A 126 -55.20 -5.96 26.29
N TYR A 127 -54.73 -4.72 26.00
CA TYR A 127 -55.46 -3.49 26.37
C TYR A 127 -56.79 -3.40 25.63
N GLN A 128 -56.90 -3.79 24.39
CA GLN A 128 -58.17 -3.78 23.65
C GLN A 128 -59.18 -4.73 24.22
N LYS A 129 -58.75 -5.94 24.66
CA LYS A 129 -59.63 -6.97 25.19
C LYS A 129 -60.09 -6.67 26.65
N ASN A 130 -59.22 -6.18 27.49
CA ASN A 130 -59.51 -6.04 28.92
C ASN A 130 -59.84 -4.60 29.33
N GLY A 131 -59.47 -3.60 28.49
CA GLY A 131 -59.68 -2.19 28.75
C GLY A 131 -58.87 -1.63 29.93
N PRO A 132 -58.63 -0.32 30.00
CA PRO A 132 -57.94 0.32 31.16
C PRO A 132 -58.79 0.23 32.42
N ALA A 133 -60.10 0.04 32.30
CA ALA A 133 -61.00 -0.10 33.43
C ALA A 133 -60.75 -1.36 34.29
N SER A 134 -60.22 -2.46 33.69
CA SER A 134 -59.96 -3.71 34.41
C SER A 134 -58.88 -3.55 35.49
N TYR A 135 -57.94 -2.64 35.32
CA TYR A 135 -56.94 -2.34 36.34
C TYR A 135 -57.53 -1.49 37.49
N LEU A 136 -58.44 -0.57 37.17
CA LEU A 136 -59.16 0.21 38.18
C LEU A 136 -60.13 -0.68 38.94
N GLU A 137 -60.80 -1.61 38.30
CA GLU A 137 -61.68 -2.58 38.96
C GLU A 137 -60.91 -3.46 39.95
N THR A 138 -59.71 -3.97 39.54
CA THR A 138 -58.81 -4.73 40.43
C THR A 138 -58.34 -3.93 41.61
N LEU A 139 -58.14 -2.59 41.45
CA LEU A 139 -57.75 -1.68 42.55
C LEU A 139 -58.92 -1.38 43.50
N LEU A 140 -60.12 -1.19 42.95
CA LEU A 140 -61.33 -0.88 43.73
C LEU A 140 -61.86 -2.11 44.52
N ASP A 141 -61.67 -3.32 44.01
CA ASP A 141 -62.05 -4.58 44.67
C ASP A 141 -61.01 -5.06 45.72
N ALA A 142 -59.99 -4.27 46.00
CA ALA A 142 -58.96 -4.61 46.98
C ALA A 142 -59.50 -4.70 48.41
N LYS A 143 -59.52 -5.92 48.95
CA LYS A 143 -60.04 -6.22 50.30
C LYS A 143 -59.12 -5.73 51.45
N SER A 144 -57.94 -5.19 51.17
CA SER A 144 -57.04 -4.61 52.14
C SER A 144 -56.11 -3.52 51.52
N LEU A 145 -55.61 -2.59 52.35
CA LEU A 145 -54.68 -1.58 51.95
C LEU A 145 -53.41 -2.18 51.30
N THR A 146 -52.93 -3.31 51.80
CA THR A 146 -51.76 -4.02 51.27
C THR A 146 -52.02 -4.54 49.81
N VAL A 147 -53.20 -5.06 49.55
CA VAL A 147 -53.59 -5.53 48.19
C VAL A 147 -53.76 -4.34 47.24
N PHE A 148 -54.37 -3.23 47.72
CA PHE A 148 -54.49 -2.00 46.96
C PHE A 148 -53.11 -1.42 46.56
N LEU A 149 -52.19 -1.31 47.51
CA LEU A 149 -50.81 -0.78 47.24
C LEU A 149 -50.03 -1.70 46.30
N LYS A 150 -50.18 -3.04 46.37
CA LYS A 150 -49.58 -3.96 45.41
C LYS A 150 -50.17 -3.77 44.02
N GLY A 151 -51.46 -3.59 43.87
CA GLY A 151 -52.13 -3.32 42.60
C GLY A 151 -51.69 -2.00 42.00
N LEU A 152 -51.60 -0.93 42.81
CA LEU A 152 -51.09 0.38 42.39
C LEU A 152 -49.65 0.33 41.87
N ASN A 153 -48.75 -0.40 42.56
CA ASN A 153 -47.40 -0.60 42.07
C ASN A 153 -47.37 -1.37 40.77
N MET A 154 -48.17 -2.40 40.62
CA MET A 154 -48.30 -3.16 39.38
C MET A 154 -48.73 -2.28 38.19
N VAL A 155 -49.73 -1.41 38.37
CA VAL A 155 -50.19 -0.47 37.30
C VAL A 155 -49.04 0.52 36.95
N LYS A 156 -48.35 1.05 37.98
CA LYS A 156 -47.18 1.90 37.77
C LYS A 156 -46.10 1.20 36.99
N ASP A 157 -45.75 -0.04 37.32
CA ASP A 157 -44.72 -0.83 36.64
C ASP A 157 -45.13 -1.15 35.20
N ILE A 158 -46.37 -1.49 34.90
CA ILE A 158 -46.89 -1.69 33.56
C ILE A 158 -46.75 -0.39 32.73
N SER A 159 -47.16 0.76 33.28
CA SER A 159 -47.05 2.04 32.60
C SER A 159 -45.60 2.41 32.30
N ARG A 160 -44.69 2.22 33.27
CA ARG A 160 -43.25 2.46 33.07
C ARG A 160 -42.68 1.55 31.98
N ASN A 161 -42.89 0.23 32.10
CA ASN A 161 -42.37 -0.75 31.14
C ASN A 161 -42.93 -0.51 29.72
N THR A 162 -44.18 -0.05 29.58
CA THR A 162 -44.77 0.33 28.31
C THR A 162 -44.07 1.55 27.69
N SER A 163 -43.81 2.57 28.53
CA SER A 163 -43.07 3.77 28.08
C SER A 163 -41.63 3.44 27.66
N GLU A 164 -40.94 2.59 28.45
CA GLU A 164 -39.60 2.11 28.12
C GLU A 164 -39.58 1.30 26.78
N LEU A 165 -40.59 0.43 26.58
CA LEU A 165 -40.73 -0.30 25.33
C LEU A 165 -40.94 0.62 24.12
N LEU A 166 -41.81 1.62 24.24
CA LEU A 166 -42.05 2.59 23.16
C LEU A 166 -40.80 3.39 22.83
N SER A 167 -40.06 3.85 23.86
CA SER A 167 -38.79 4.54 23.68
C SER A 167 -37.77 3.64 22.99
N SER A 168 -37.65 2.38 23.40
CA SER A 168 -36.74 1.39 22.80
C SER A 168 -37.09 1.09 21.33
N ILE A 169 -38.39 1.03 20.98
CA ILE A 169 -38.83 0.84 19.61
C ILE A 169 -38.46 2.06 18.73
N GLU A 170 -38.64 3.28 19.25
CA GLU A 170 -38.27 4.49 18.52
C GLU A 170 -36.77 4.58 18.29
N GLU A 171 -35.96 4.27 19.30
CA GLU A 171 -34.50 4.22 19.20
C GLU A 171 -34.03 3.13 18.26
N GLY A 172 -34.58 1.91 18.39
CA GLY A 172 -34.27 0.79 17.48
C GLY A 172 -34.61 1.10 16.03
N LYS A 173 -35.72 1.81 15.76
CA LYS A 173 -36.05 2.27 14.43
C LYS A 173 -35.01 3.24 13.88
N LYS A 174 -34.58 4.24 14.69
CA LYS A 174 -33.55 5.20 14.28
C LYS A 174 -32.21 4.53 13.99
N GLN A 175 -31.81 3.59 14.83
CA GLN A 175 -30.58 2.80 14.65
C GLN A 175 -30.64 1.96 13.39
N LEU A 176 -31.75 1.25 13.16
CA LEU A 176 -31.93 0.44 11.95
C LEU A 176 -31.87 1.30 10.66
N GLU A 177 -32.52 2.45 10.66
CA GLU A 177 -32.50 3.37 9.50
C GLU A 177 -31.08 3.92 9.28
N ALA A 178 -30.36 4.28 10.34
CA ALA A 178 -28.96 4.75 10.22
C ALA A 178 -28.03 3.68 9.67
N GLU A 179 -28.14 2.43 10.13
CA GLU A 179 -27.31 1.33 9.62
C GLU A 179 -27.69 0.97 8.16
N LYS A 180 -28.96 1.07 7.77
CA LYS A 180 -29.36 0.90 6.36
C LYS A 180 -28.77 1.96 5.44
N VAL A 181 -28.70 3.22 5.89
CA VAL A 181 -28.04 4.30 5.11
C VAL A 181 -26.56 3.98 4.93
N LYS A 182 -25.86 3.60 6.01
CA LYS A 182 -24.44 3.21 5.93
C LYS A 182 -24.22 2.02 4.97
N LEU A 183 -25.12 1.02 5.01
CA LEU A 183 -25.03 -0.12 4.09
C LEU A 183 -25.18 0.33 2.64
N ALA A 184 -26.15 1.18 2.35
CA ALA A 184 -26.36 1.70 0.99
C ALA A 184 -25.18 2.55 0.49
N GLU A 185 -24.56 3.35 1.37
CA GLU A 185 -23.33 4.10 1.06
C GLU A 185 -22.18 3.14 0.75
N ARG A 186 -22.00 2.09 1.57
CA ARG A 186 -20.95 1.09 1.35
C ARG A 186 -21.17 0.28 0.07
N GLU A 187 -22.41 -0.07 -0.27
CA GLU A 187 -22.76 -0.75 -1.52
C GLU A 187 -22.36 0.12 -2.74
N LYS A 188 -22.58 1.44 -2.65
CA LYS A 188 -22.18 2.39 -3.70
C LYS A 188 -20.65 2.47 -3.83
N GLU A 189 -19.92 2.54 -2.71
CA GLU A 189 -18.45 2.54 -2.71
C GLU A 189 -17.88 1.27 -3.38
N VAL A 190 -18.47 0.10 -3.09
CA VAL A 190 -18.09 -1.18 -3.73
C VAL A 190 -18.33 -1.13 -5.24
N GLU A 191 -19.48 -0.61 -5.68
CA GLU A 191 -19.80 -0.50 -7.11
C GLU A 191 -18.83 0.45 -7.83
N GLU A 192 -18.53 1.61 -7.24
CA GLU A 192 -17.58 2.58 -7.79
C GLU A 192 -16.15 1.98 -7.88
N ALA A 193 -15.68 1.31 -6.82
CA ALA A 193 -14.39 0.64 -6.81
C ALA A 193 -14.32 -0.50 -7.85
N ALA A 194 -15.37 -1.30 -7.99
CA ALA A 194 -15.44 -2.36 -9.00
C ALA A 194 -15.37 -1.81 -10.43
N MET A 195 -16.03 -0.69 -10.69
CA MET A 195 -15.96 -0.01 -11.97
C MET A 195 -14.54 0.50 -12.25
N GLN A 196 -13.88 1.12 -11.27
CA GLN A 196 -12.49 1.57 -11.40
C GLN A 196 -11.53 0.40 -11.66
N HIS A 197 -11.71 -0.73 -10.99
CA HIS A 197 -10.94 -1.95 -11.23
C HIS A 197 -11.09 -2.44 -12.68
N GLN A 198 -12.33 -2.50 -13.20
CA GLN A 198 -12.59 -2.87 -14.58
C GLN A 198 -11.91 -1.93 -15.59
N LEU A 199 -11.96 -0.62 -15.34
CA LEU A 199 -11.30 0.37 -16.19
C LEU A 199 -9.78 0.20 -16.18
N ALA A 200 -9.17 -0.05 -15.01
CA ALA A 200 -7.74 -0.32 -14.88
C ALA A 200 -7.32 -1.58 -15.64
N LEU A 201 -8.06 -2.68 -15.52
CA LEU A 201 -7.81 -3.91 -16.28
C LEU A 201 -7.91 -3.70 -17.79
N LYS A 202 -8.94 -2.99 -18.24
CA LYS A 202 -9.11 -2.67 -19.67
C LYS A 202 -7.94 -1.83 -20.18
N LYS A 203 -7.52 -0.82 -19.42
CA LYS A 203 -6.37 0.03 -19.78
C LYS A 203 -5.08 -0.80 -19.86
N MET A 204 -4.84 -1.70 -18.91
CA MET A 204 -3.68 -2.58 -18.92
C MET A 204 -3.65 -3.49 -20.15
N LEU A 205 -4.80 -4.05 -20.56
CA LEU A 205 -4.90 -4.86 -21.76
C LEU A 205 -4.60 -4.06 -23.03
N GLN A 206 -5.10 -2.82 -23.14
CA GLN A 206 -4.82 -1.94 -24.27
C GLN A 206 -3.33 -1.60 -24.36
N LEU A 207 -2.68 -1.26 -23.25
CA LEU A 207 -1.24 -0.97 -23.23
C LEU A 207 -0.40 -2.19 -23.62
N LYS A 208 -0.80 -3.40 -23.19
CA LYS A 208 -0.13 -4.64 -23.60
C LYS A 208 -0.30 -4.94 -25.09
N GLU A 209 -1.49 -4.73 -25.64
CA GLU A 209 -1.75 -4.89 -27.08
C GLU A 209 -0.93 -3.89 -27.90
N GLU A 210 -0.81 -2.64 -27.43
CA GLU A 210 0.03 -1.62 -28.04
C GLU A 210 1.52 -2.01 -28.02
N GLN A 211 2.03 -2.48 -26.88
CA GLN A 211 3.40 -3.00 -26.75
C GLN A 211 3.67 -4.18 -27.69
N GLU A 212 2.77 -5.17 -27.74
CA GLU A 212 2.89 -6.31 -28.67
C GLU A 212 2.87 -5.86 -30.13
N THR A 213 2.05 -4.88 -30.49
CA THR A 213 1.99 -4.34 -31.85
C THR A 213 3.33 -3.76 -32.29
N ILE A 214 4.01 -3.01 -31.40
CA ILE A 214 5.33 -2.45 -31.68
C ILE A 214 6.36 -3.58 -31.82
N LEU A 215 6.36 -4.54 -30.88
CA LEU A 215 7.28 -5.68 -30.92
C LEU A 215 7.09 -6.56 -32.17
N ASP A 216 5.85 -6.79 -32.61
CA ASP A 216 5.55 -7.54 -33.83
C ASP A 216 6.02 -6.79 -35.10
N ALA A 217 5.98 -5.46 -35.12
CA ALA A 217 6.48 -4.65 -36.20
C ALA A 217 8.02 -4.73 -36.32
N LEU A 218 8.73 -5.04 -35.25
CA LEU A 218 10.20 -5.18 -35.26
C LEU A 218 10.70 -6.51 -35.85
N ALA A 219 9.82 -7.49 -36.05
CA ALA A 219 10.09 -8.77 -36.69
C ALA A 219 11.38 -9.48 -36.18
N GLU A 220 12.48 -9.37 -36.95
CA GLU A 220 13.75 -10.06 -36.67
C GLU A 220 14.47 -9.46 -35.42
N GLN A 221 14.22 -8.19 -35.06
CA GLN A 221 14.84 -7.51 -33.93
C GLN A 221 14.06 -7.68 -32.60
N ARG A 222 12.86 -8.30 -32.64
CA ARG A 222 11.99 -8.47 -31.49
C ARG A 222 12.71 -9.02 -30.25
N ASN A 223 13.45 -10.12 -30.39
CA ASN A 223 14.15 -10.77 -29.29
C ASN A 223 15.23 -9.88 -28.66
N GLU A 224 15.85 -9.02 -29.45
CA GLU A 224 16.86 -8.07 -29.00
C GLU A 224 16.22 -6.97 -28.16
N PHE A 225 15.18 -6.32 -28.66
CA PHE A 225 14.43 -5.29 -27.93
C PHE A 225 13.76 -5.83 -26.64
N GLU A 226 13.20 -7.04 -26.68
CA GLU A 226 12.69 -7.69 -25.46
C GLU A 226 13.79 -7.93 -24.42
N GLY A 227 14.98 -8.34 -24.87
CA GLY A 227 16.15 -8.52 -24.00
C GLY A 227 16.60 -7.21 -23.35
N GLU A 228 16.71 -6.14 -24.14
CA GLU A 228 17.07 -4.81 -23.67
C GLU A 228 16.02 -4.24 -22.71
N LEU A 229 14.73 -4.38 -23.02
CA LEU A 229 13.64 -3.95 -22.17
C LEU A 229 13.66 -4.66 -20.80
N ASN A 230 13.84 -5.98 -20.79
CA ASN A 230 13.94 -6.75 -19.56
C ASN A 230 15.16 -6.34 -18.73
N TYR A 231 16.30 -6.05 -19.38
CA TYR A 231 17.50 -5.57 -18.71
C TYR A 231 17.25 -4.22 -18.01
N ILE A 232 16.71 -3.24 -18.75
CA ILE A 232 16.42 -1.92 -18.19
C ILE A 232 15.37 -2.00 -17.07
N GLN A 233 14.37 -2.86 -17.20
CA GLN A 233 13.42 -3.10 -16.11
C GLN A 233 14.09 -3.63 -14.84
N SER A 234 15.05 -4.57 -14.99
CA SER A 234 15.80 -5.07 -13.84
C SER A 234 16.68 -3.99 -13.20
N MET A 235 17.31 -3.13 -14.02
CA MET A 235 18.07 -1.99 -13.54
C MET A 235 17.17 -0.93 -12.87
N TRP A 236 15.96 -0.73 -13.38
CA TRP A 236 14.96 0.12 -12.77
C TRP A 236 14.56 -0.37 -11.36
N ASP A 237 14.37 -1.68 -11.21
CA ASP A 237 14.09 -2.27 -9.90
C ASP A 237 15.25 -2.11 -8.92
N GLU A 238 16.49 -2.21 -9.40
CA GLU A 238 17.68 -1.97 -8.61
C GLU A 238 17.80 -0.50 -8.16
N ILE A 239 17.61 0.46 -9.10
CA ILE A 239 17.74 1.89 -8.77
C ILE A 239 16.69 2.35 -7.77
N LYS A 240 15.48 1.79 -7.78
CA LYS A 240 14.46 2.10 -6.77
C LYS A 240 14.91 1.76 -5.34
N LEU A 241 15.64 0.65 -5.18
CA LEU A 241 16.19 0.25 -3.89
C LEU A 241 17.35 1.16 -3.48
N LEU A 242 18.27 1.44 -4.41
CA LEU A 242 19.41 2.32 -4.18
C LEU A 242 18.98 3.78 -3.89
N PHE A 243 17.93 4.26 -4.56
CA PHE A 243 17.45 5.61 -4.37
C PHE A 243 16.85 5.84 -2.99
N LYS A 244 16.23 4.81 -2.42
CA LYS A 244 15.82 4.82 -1.01
C LYS A 244 17.01 5.07 -0.08
N ASP A 245 18.12 4.37 -0.32
CA ASP A 245 19.34 4.55 0.50
C ASP A 245 19.95 5.93 0.28
N ILE A 246 19.93 6.46 -0.95
CA ILE A 246 20.32 7.83 -1.28
C ILE A 246 19.49 8.84 -0.47
N ILE A 247 18.16 8.70 -0.46
CA ILE A 247 17.25 9.56 0.33
C ILE A 247 17.60 9.49 1.81
N LEU A 248 17.82 8.30 2.36
CA LEU A 248 18.17 8.12 3.76
C LEU A 248 19.49 8.81 4.11
N HIS A 249 20.54 8.65 3.29
CA HIS A 249 21.83 9.30 3.50
C HIS A 249 21.72 10.83 3.36
N PHE A 250 21.04 11.32 2.32
CA PHE A 250 20.83 12.75 2.12
C PHE A 250 20.10 13.38 3.30
N ASN A 251 19.00 12.79 3.76
CA ASN A 251 18.22 13.32 4.87
C ASN A 251 19.00 13.25 6.20
N ASN A 252 19.98 12.34 6.30
CA ASN A 252 20.81 12.18 7.49
C ASN A 252 22.06 13.08 7.49
N ILE A 253 22.45 13.75 6.41
CA ILE A 253 23.65 14.61 6.36
C ILE A 253 23.65 15.70 7.43
N ILE A 254 22.49 16.11 7.89
CA ILE A 254 22.28 17.09 8.94
C ILE A 254 22.53 16.45 10.30
N TYR A 255 21.94 15.28 10.55
CA TYR A 255 22.03 14.55 11.83
C TYR A 255 23.45 13.98 12.06
N SER A 256 24.13 13.56 10.99
CA SER A 256 25.52 13.10 11.06
C SER A 256 26.51 14.24 11.35
N GLY A 257 26.10 15.49 11.14
CA GLY A 257 26.97 16.67 11.26
C GLY A 257 27.90 16.87 10.06
N ASP A 258 27.63 16.17 8.95
CA ASP A 258 28.40 16.33 7.71
C ASP A 258 28.10 17.68 7.06
N LEU A 259 26.84 18.15 7.12
CA LEU A 259 26.46 19.50 6.73
C LEU A 259 26.67 20.46 7.92
N THR A 260 27.78 21.19 7.89
CA THR A 260 28.13 22.12 8.96
C THR A 260 27.61 23.54 8.71
N ILE A 261 27.47 24.34 9.78
CA ILE A 261 27.04 25.75 9.68
C ILE A 261 27.95 26.56 8.77
N ASP A 262 29.23 26.27 8.76
CA ASP A 262 30.23 26.99 7.94
C ASP A 262 29.97 26.76 6.43
N MET A 263 29.51 25.57 6.03
CA MET A 263 29.17 25.25 4.64
C MET A 263 27.93 26.00 4.15
N LEU A 264 27.06 26.43 5.07
CA LEU A 264 25.89 27.22 4.74
C LEU A 264 26.16 28.69 4.45
N ASN A 265 27.40 29.15 4.61
CA ASN A 265 27.85 30.51 4.28
C ASN A 265 26.89 31.59 4.80
N LEU A 266 26.59 31.55 6.09
CA LEU A 266 25.55 32.38 6.70
C LEU A 266 25.93 33.85 6.78
N GLN A 267 25.08 34.74 6.31
CA GLN A 267 25.13 36.19 6.49
C GLN A 267 23.99 36.65 7.38
N ILE A 268 24.32 37.08 8.58
CA ILE A 268 23.32 37.51 9.57
C ILE A 268 23.06 39.01 9.39
N LYS A 269 21.83 39.35 8.93
CA LYS A 269 21.32 40.74 8.89
C LYS A 269 19.95 40.72 9.59
N PHE A 270 19.99 40.94 10.91
CA PHE A 270 18.76 40.84 11.73
C PHE A 270 17.58 41.65 11.10
N PRO A 271 16.36 41.07 11.02
CA PRO A 271 15.93 39.77 11.59
C PRO A 271 16.15 38.55 10.66
N LYS A 272 16.79 38.73 9.51
CA LYS A 272 16.96 37.68 8.51
C LYS A 272 18.38 37.11 8.53
N ILE A 273 18.48 35.82 8.31
CA ILE A 273 19.73 35.08 8.10
C ILE A 273 19.67 34.56 6.67
N ARG A 274 20.60 35.00 5.83
CA ARG A 274 20.72 34.51 4.46
C ARG A 274 21.85 33.50 4.40
N GLY A 275 21.62 32.36 3.80
CA GLY A 275 22.61 31.33 3.62
C GLY A 275 22.74 30.89 2.18
N ARG A 276 23.85 30.27 1.84
CA ARG A 276 24.12 29.68 0.54
C ARG A 276 24.74 28.31 0.71
N LEU A 277 24.11 27.31 0.10
CA LEU A 277 24.66 25.96 -0.02
C LEU A 277 25.14 25.77 -1.45
N TYR A 278 26.46 25.56 -1.61
CA TYR A 278 27.05 25.33 -2.92
C TYR A 278 26.96 23.86 -3.32
N GLU A 279 26.71 23.59 -4.60
CA GLU A 279 26.66 22.23 -5.15
C GLU A 279 27.93 21.43 -4.86
N LYS A 280 29.09 22.11 -4.91
CA LYS A 280 30.40 21.50 -4.61
C LYS A 280 30.43 20.90 -3.21
N ASP A 281 29.94 21.64 -2.21
CA ASP A 281 29.98 21.22 -0.81
C ASP A 281 29.01 20.04 -0.59
N LEU A 282 27.81 20.10 -1.21
CA LEU A 282 26.84 19.02 -1.15
C LEU A 282 27.37 17.75 -1.82
N ASN A 283 27.93 17.86 -3.03
CA ASN A 283 28.53 16.75 -3.75
C ASN A 283 29.70 16.12 -2.96
N GLU A 284 30.53 16.94 -2.31
CA GLU A 284 31.64 16.44 -1.48
C GLU A 284 31.13 15.63 -0.28
N ILE A 285 30.03 16.06 0.37
CA ILE A 285 29.41 15.34 1.48
C ILE A 285 28.85 14.01 1.00
N MET A 286 28.05 14.01 -0.07
CA MET A 286 27.38 12.80 -0.55
C MET A 286 28.38 11.77 -1.08
N ASN A 287 29.42 12.19 -1.78
CA ASN A 287 30.43 11.29 -2.34
C ASN A 287 31.44 10.75 -1.30
N LYS A 288 31.39 11.21 -0.05
CA LYS A 288 32.07 10.55 1.08
C LYS A 288 31.36 9.30 1.59
N GLN A 289 30.07 9.14 1.26
CA GLN A 289 29.30 7.96 1.63
C GLN A 289 29.69 6.80 0.72
N THR A 290 30.15 5.70 1.31
CA THR A 290 30.67 4.53 0.56
C THR A 290 29.60 3.53 0.21
N ASP A 291 28.43 3.62 0.85
CA ASP A 291 27.37 2.62 0.75
C ASP A 291 26.32 2.96 -0.33
N ILE A 292 26.47 4.14 -0.99
CA ILE A 292 25.61 4.56 -2.09
C ILE A 292 26.44 4.82 -3.34
N PRO A 293 25.85 4.71 -4.56
CA PRO A 293 26.54 5.06 -5.79
C PRO A 293 26.91 6.56 -5.81
N GLU A 294 27.85 6.92 -6.65
CA GLU A 294 28.17 8.32 -6.90
C GLU A 294 26.91 9.09 -7.33
N ILE A 295 26.66 10.19 -6.63
CA ILE A 295 25.54 11.10 -6.92
C ILE A 295 26.06 12.51 -7.16
N SER A 296 25.48 13.17 -8.13
CA SER A 296 25.83 14.55 -8.51
C SER A 296 24.61 15.45 -8.43
N PHE A 297 24.79 16.58 -7.74
CA PHE A 297 23.82 17.67 -7.68
C PHE A 297 24.38 18.86 -8.48
N SER A 298 23.58 19.38 -9.42
CA SER A 298 23.90 20.57 -10.19
C SER A 298 22.78 21.59 -10.00
N PHE A 299 23.11 22.75 -9.45
CA PHE A 299 22.15 23.83 -9.25
C PHE A 299 22.10 24.76 -10.45
N HIS A 300 20.90 25.01 -10.94
CA HIS A 300 20.60 25.93 -12.02
C HIS A 300 19.57 26.98 -11.58
N GLU A 301 19.32 27.97 -12.41
CA GLU A 301 18.27 28.94 -12.15
C GLU A 301 16.89 28.23 -12.13
N ASP A 302 16.19 28.30 -11.00
CA ASP A 302 14.86 27.70 -10.74
C ASP A 302 14.79 26.17 -10.63
N TYR A 303 15.87 25.41 -10.82
CA TYR A 303 15.84 23.97 -10.67
C TYR A 303 17.17 23.37 -10.25
N ILE A 304 17.16 22.12 -9.84
CA ILE A 304 18.34 21.29 -9.61
C ILE A 304 18.27 20.03 -10.47
N ASN A 305 19.43 19.60 -10.96
CA ASN A 305 19.59 18.24 -11.50
C ASN A 305 20.21 17.35 -10.43
N VAL A 306 19.60 16.19 -10.23
CA VAL A 306 20.11 15.11 -9.39
C VAL A 306 20.44 13.94 -10.30
N GLU A 307 21.69 13.58 -10.38
CA GLU A 307 22.15 12.53 -11.28
C GLU A 307 22.83 11.39 -10.53
N VAL A 308 22.57 10.16 -10.95
CA VAL A 308 23.30 8.95 -10.56
C VAL A 308 23.96 8.40 -11.83
N PRO A 309 25.18 8.86 -12.16
CA PRO A 309 25.80 8.62 -13.47
C PRO A 309 25.98 7.13 -13.79
N GLU A 310 26.43 6.34 -12.81
CA GLU A 310 26.60 4.89 -12.97
C GLU A 310 25.30 4.15 -13.31
N LYS A 311 24.15 4.70 -12.88
CA LYS A 311 22.82 4.13 -13.11
C LYS A 311 22.04 4.88 -14.18
N ARG A 312 22.66 5.88 -14.84
CA ARG A 312 22.05 6.70 -15.91
C ARG A 312 20.67 7.25 -15.53
N LEU A 313 20.50 7.58 -14.25
CA LEU A 313 19.32 8.27 -13.74
C LEU A 313 19.60 9.75 -13.68
N SER A 314 18.71 10.58 -14.21
CA SER A 314 18.73 12.03 -14.08
C SER A 314 17.34 12.51 -13.69
N LEU A 315 17.27 13.34 -12.64
CA LEU A 315 16.03 13.92 -12.13
C LEU A 315 16.18 15.44 -12.12
N LYS A 316 15.20 16.13 -12.69
CA LYS A 316 15.06 17.58 -12.61
C LYS A 316 14.07 17.92 -11.51
N CYS A 317 14.50 18.69 -10.53
CA CYS A 317 13.72 19.01 -9.35
C CYS A 317 13.68 20.51 -9.10
N HIS A 318 12.66 20.99 -8.40
CA HIS A 318 12.67 22.30 -7.76
C HIS A 318 12.46 22.15 -6.25
N PHE A 319 12.81 23.16 -5.47
CA PHE A 319 12.62 23.14 -4.03
C PHE A 319 11.29 23.74 -3.61
N ILE A 320 10.61 23.05 -2.70
CA ILE A 320 9.41 23.54 -2.02
C ILE A 320 9.71 23.71 -0.51
N ILE A 321 9.08 24.68 0.12
CA ILE A 321 9.20 24.91 1.55
C ILE A 321 8.05 24.21 2.26
N GLU A 322 8.39 23.24 3.12
CA GLU A 322 7.38 22.49 3.88
C GLU A 322 7.35 22.98 5.33
N GLU A 323 6.14 23.24 5.83
CA GLU A 323 5.84 23.74 7.20
C GLU A 323 6.73 24.91 7.68
N ARG A 324 7.39 25.61 6.78
CA ARG A 324 8.40 26.67 7.05
C ARG A 324 9.62 26.18 7.86
N LYS A 325 9.90 24.87 7.88
CA LYS A 325 11.00 24.27 8.65
C LYS A 325 12.06 23.64 7.76
N SER A 326 11.61 23.07 6.67
CA SER A 326 12.43 22.30 5.74
C SER A 326 12.23 22.74 4.29
N VAL A 327 13.19 22.38 3.49
CA VAL A 327 13.16 22.52 2.03
C VAL A 327 13.22 21.10 1.45
N GLU A 328 12.26 20.79 0.60
CA GLU A 328 12.07 19.50 0.00
C GLU A 328 12.24 19.59 -1.51
N ALA A 329 12.95 18.63 -2.11
CA ALA A 329 13.08 18.54 -3.56
C ALA A 329 11.85 17.84 -4.17
N PHE A 330 11.11 18.58 -4.97
CA PHE A 330 10.01 18.07 -5.78
C PHE A 330 10.53 17.74 -7.17
N VAL A 331 10.31 16.49 -7.64
CA VAL A 331 10.75 16.02 -8.96
C VAL A 331 9.73 16.40 -10.02
N ASP A 332 10.13 17.25 -10.96
CA ASP A 332 9.30 17.68 -12.10
C ASP A 332 9.39 16.70 -13.26
N GLU A 333 10.60 16.30 -13.59
CA GLU A 333 10.92 15.44 -14.71
C GLU A 333 12.03 14.46 -14.33
N GLY A 334 12.04 13.30 -14.98
CA GLY A 334 13.12 12.33 -14.81
C GLY A 334 13.41 11.58 -16.09
N SER A 335 14.62 11.07 -16.22
CA SER A 335 14.99 10.15 -17.28
C SER A 335 15.85 9.01 -16.73
N PHE A 336 15.69 7.84 -17.32
CA PHE A 336 16.46 6.64 -17.00
C PHE A 336 16.94 5.99 -18.30
N TYR A 337 18.26 5.85 -18.45
CA TYR A 337 18.90 5.48 -19.73
C TYR A 337 18.45 6.36 -20.92
N GLY A 338 18.13 7.63 -20.63
CA GLY A 338 17.66 8.59 -21.60
C GLY A 338 16.19 8.44 -22.02
N ALA A 339 15.46 7.45 -21.48
CA ALA A 339 14.02 7.35 -21.63
C ALA A 339 13.32 8.17 -20.54
N PRO A 340 12.24 8.93 -20.88
CA PRO A 340 11.52 9.73 -19.91
C PRO A 340 10.80 8.84 -18.88
N LEU A 341 10.81 9.27 -17.61
CA LEU A 341 10.06 8.62 -16.55
C LEU A 341 8.60 9.12 -16.54
N THR A 342 7.67 8.19 -16.34
CA THR A 342 6.26 8.56 -16.09
C THR A 342 6.09 9.13 -14.68
N GLU A 343 5.01 9.90 -14.43
CA GLU A 343 4.67 10.38 -13.09
C GLU A 343 4.55 9.23 -12.09
N GLY A 344 3.99 8.09 -12.52
CA GLY A 344 3.88 6.89 -11.69
C GLY A 344 5.22 6.28 -11.32
N SER A 345 6.20 6.32 -12.22
CA SER A 345 7.57 5.86 -11.98
C SER A 345 8.33 6.80 -11.03
N ILE A 346 8.17 8.12 -11.19
CA ILE A 346 8.72 9.11 -10.27
C ILE A 346 8.11 8.91 -8.87
N SER A 347 6.80 8.76 -8.78
CA SER A 347 6.10 8.50 -7.51
C SER A 347 6.56 7.20 -6.84
N GLU A 348 6.88 6.17 -7.63
CA GLU A 348 7.40 4.92 -7.11
C GLU A 348 8.84 5.05 -6.60
N LEU A 349 9.68 5.81 -7.31
CA LEU A 349 11.05 6.09 -6.89
C LEU A 349 11.08 6.82 -5.54
N LEU A 350 10.13 7.73 -5.31
CA LEU A 350 10.01 8.57 -4.12
C LEU A 350 9.06 8.01 -3.06
N LYS A 351 8.56 6.78 -3.20
CA LYS A 351 7.58 6.19 -2.26
C LYS A 351 8.05 6.11 -0.80
N ASP A 352 9.36 5.97 -0.59
CA ASP A 352 9.99 5.87 0.73
C ASP A 352 10.42 7.24 1.29
N GLY A 353 10.13 8.34 0.57
CA GLY A 353 10.45 9.72 0.94
C GLY A 353 11.08 10.51 -0.20
N THR A 354 11.53 11.71 0.10
CA THR A 354 12.17 12.62 -0.84
C THR A 354 13.42 13.23 -0.21
N LEU A 355 14.17 14.03 -0.99
CA LEU A 355 15.38 14.72 -0.50
C LEU A 355 14.96 15.95 0.29
N VAL A 356 15.20 15.95 1.61
CA VAL A 356 14.77 17.01 2.53
C VAL A 356 15.97 17.61 3.26
N ILE A 357 16.06 18.94 3.28
CA ILE A 357 17.01 19.69 4.12
C ILE A 357 16.22 20.36 5.24
N ASN A 358 16.36 19.85 6.46
CA ASN A 358 15.71 20.42 7.64
C ASN A 358 16.62 21.44 8.34
N PHE A 359 16.50 22.71 8.00
CA PHE A 359 17.32 23.77 8.56
C PHE A 359 17.09 23.99 10.06
N SER A 360 15.92 23.62 10.61
CA SER A 360 15.64 23.77 12.04
C SER A 360 16.50 22.84 12.90
N GLU A 361 16.97 21.72 12.36
CA GLU A 361 17.88 20.79 13.03
C GLU A 361 19.33 21.32 13.05
N VAL A 362 19.73 22.10 12.04
CA VAL A 362 21.08 22.67 11.95
C VAL A 362 21.25 23.93 12.79
N ILE A 363 20.26 24.83 12.76
CA ILE A 363 20.39 26.20 13.27
C ILE A 363 19.46 26.41 14.49
N GLY A 364 18.53 25.53 14.77
CA GLY A 364 17.61 25.65 15.91
C GLY A 364 16.35 26.46 15.58
N PHE A 365 15.93 27.35 16.47
CA PHE A 365 14.66 28.09 16.40
C PHE A 365 14.58 29.06 15.21
N ILE A 366 14.35 28.50 14.02
CA ILE A 366 14.23 29.26 12.77
C ILE A 366 13.05 28.80 11.94
N THR A 367 12.60 29.66 11.03
CA THR A 367 11.68 29.32 9.92
C THR A 367 12.33 29.69 8.61
N VAL A 368 12.06 28.90 7.57
CA VAL A 368 12.48 29.17 6.19
C VAL A 368 11.48 30.14 5.56
N GLU A 369 11.96 31.30 5.08
CA GLU A 369 11.14 32.29 4.39
C GLU A 369 11.19 32.09 2.88
N SER A 370 12.37 31.83 2.31
CA SER A 370 12.58 31.50 0.91
C SER A 370 13.72 30.52 0.71
N ALA A 371 13.65 29.74 -0.37
CA ALA A 371 14.73 28.91 -0.88
C ALA A 371 14.68 28.98 -2.42
N GLU A 372 15.73 29.47 -3.03
CA GLU A 372 15.82 29.72 -4.46
C GLU A 372 17.14 29.16 -4.99
N THR A 373 17.13 28.59 -6.18
CA THR A 373 18.32 28.03 -6.82
C THR A 373 18.87 28.98 -7.87
N PHE A 374 20.20 29.04 -7.93
CA PHE A 374 20.98 29.82 -8.87
C PHE A 374 22.08 28.92 -9.42
N GLU A 375 22.78 29.39 -10.44
CA GLU A 375 23.90 28.65 -11.02
C GLU A 375 24.98 28.33 -9.97
N GLY A 376 25.13 27.03 -9.67
CA GLY A 376 26.14 26.52 -8.73
C GLY A 376 25.78 26.60 -7.24
N TYR A 377 24.63 27.15 -6.84
CA TYR A 377 24.26 27.22 -5.43
C TYR A 377 22.75 27.40 -5.21
N MET A 378 22.29 27.02 -4.03
CA MET A 378 20.98 27.37 -3.49
C MET A 378 21.13 28.50 -2.46
N GLU A 379 20.32 29.56 -2.57
CA GLU A 379 20.22 30.63 -1.56
C GLU A 379 18.92 30.42 -0.75
N PHE A 380 19.02 30.52 0.56
CA PHE A 380 17.89 30.44 1.46
C PHE A 380 17.85 31.57 2.46
N VAL A 381 16.66 31.99 2.84
CA VAL A 381 16.42 33.03 3.83
C VAL A 381 15.72 32.44 5.04
N LEU A 382 16.35 32.58 6.20
CA LEU A 382 15.83 32.06 7.46
C LEU A 382 15.48 33.24 8.39
N VAL A 383 14.42 33.04 9.19
CA VAL A 383 13.94 34.02 10.17
C VAL A 383 13.88 33.33 11.53
N PRO A 384 14.56 33.91 12.58
CA PRO A 384 14.45 33.38 13.93
C PRO A 384 12.98 33.39 14.43
N THR A 385 12.53 32.28 14.99
CA THR A 385 11.26 32.22 15.70
C THR A 385 11.47 32.77 17.10
N LEU A 386 10.95 33.99 17.36
CA LEU A 386 10.84 34.54 18.71
C LEU A 386 9.70 33.81 19.41
N ASN A 387 10.01 32.96 20.40
CA ASN A 387 9.06 32.44 21.36
C ASN A 387 8.62 33.49 22.33
#